data_ca288b8ea27811559ccc0aa28d5485fa
#
_entry.id   ca288b8ea27811559ccc0aa28d5485fa
#
_cell.length_a   1.000
_cell.length_b   1.000
_cell.length_c   1.000
_cell.angle_alpha   90.00
_cell.angle_beta   90.00
_cell.angle_gamma   90.00
#
_symmetry.space_group_name_H-M   'P 1'
#
loop_
_entity.id
_entity.type
_entity.pdbx_description
1 polymer ?
#
loop_
_entity_poly.entity_id
_entity_poly.type
_entity_poly.pdbx_seq_one_letter_code
_entity_poly.pdbx_strand_id
1 'polypeptide(L)'
;MQTEIKQFKKVLVANRGEIAIRIYRALNELGIGTVGIFSKEDKYSLFRTKTDESYELDPTKGPIDAYLDIQGIIQIAKSKGVDAIHPGYGFLSACEEAGIAFIGPTKETMNAMGDKISSKQIAIACGVPIIPGIDHAIKSVDEVMKIADEVGYPVMLKASNGGGGRGMR
;
A
#
# COMPACT_ATOMS: atom_id res chain seq x y z
N MET A 1 -7.41 -21.78 -17.37
CA MET A 1 -6.01 -21.77 -16.87
C MET A 1 -6.07 -22.02 -15.38
N GLN A 2 -5.59 -23.18 -14.91
CA GLN A 2 -5.39 -23.38 -13.46
C GLN A 2 -4.18 -22.50 -13.07
N THR A 3 -4.43 -21.47 -12.31
CA THR A 3 -3.36 -20.65 -11.73
C THR A 3 -2.68 -21.52 -10.67
N GLU A 4 -1.41 -21.85 -10.87
CA GLU A 4 -0.64 -22.59 -9.89
C GLU A 4 -0.55 -21.78 -8.60
N ILE A 5 -1.01 -22.36 -7.48
CA ILE A 5 -1.01 -21.69 -6.18
C ILE A 5 0.43 -21.62 -5.69
N LYS A 6 0.99 -20.41 -5.61
CA LYS A 6 2.34 -20.18 -5.13
C LYS A 6 2.43 -20.43 -3.62
N GLN A 7 3.32 -21.36 -3.23
CA GLN A 7 3.57 -21.68 -1.83
C GLN A 7 4.71 -20.80 -1.29
N PHE A 8 4.49 -20.14 -0.15
CA PHE A 8 5.52 -19.37 0.55
C PHE A 8 5.93 -20.08 1.83
N LYS A 9 7.21 -20.02 2.18
CA LYS A 9 7.77 -20.57 3.41
C LYS A 9 8.07 -19.50 4.44
N LYS A 10 8.45 -18.29 3.99
CA LYS A 10 8.82 -17.16 4.84
C LYS A 10 8.37 -15.83 4.23
N VAL A 11 7.63 -15.05 4.99
CA VAL A 11 7.07 -13.76 4.55
C VAL A 11 7.56 -12.63 5.45
N LEU A 12 8.08 -11.56 4.83
CA LEU A 12 8.37 -10.30 5.52
C LEU A 12 7.13 -9.42 5.52
N VAL A 13 6.77 -8.90 6.70
CA VAL A 13 5.66 -7.95 6.86
C VAL A 13 6.23 -6.53 6.96
N ALA A 14 6.10 -5.78 5.87
CA ALA A 14 6.56 -4.40 5.78
C ALA A 14 5.52 -3.43 6.35
N ASN A 15 5.13 -3.63 7.60
CA ASN A 15 4.16 -2.81 8.31
C ASN A 15 4.45 -2.83 9.83
N ARG A 16 3.69 -2.06 10.60
CA ARG A 16 3.86 -1.90 12.05
C ARG A 16 2.51 -2.00 12.79
N GLY A 17 2.60 -1.99 14.14
CA GLY A 17 1.44 -1.93 15.02
C GLY A 17 0.49 -3.12 14.88
N GLU A 18 -0.80 -2.84 15.00
CA GLU A 18 -1.86 -3.87 14.96
C GLU A 18 -1.94 -4.60 13.62
N ILE A 19 -1.68 -3.88 12.52
CA ILE A 19 -1.74 -4.45 11.17
C ILE A 19 -0.68 -5.53 11.01
N ALA A 20 0.56 -5.27 11.43
CA ALA A 20 1.61 -6.26 11.42
C ALA A 20 1.22 -7.50 12.25
N ILE A 21 0.67 -7.31 13.46
CA ILE A 21 0.20 -8.42 14.32
C ILE A 21 -0.87 -9.25 13.63
N ARG A 22 -1.82 -8.63 12.96
CA ARG A 22 -2.89 -9.36 12.23
C ARG A 22 -2.34 -10.19 11.10
N ILE A 23 -1.37 -9.65 10.34
CA ILE A 23 -0.72 -10.38 9.25
C ILE A 23 0.11 -11.55 9.81
N TYR A 24 0.91 -11.34 10.86
CA TYR A 24 1.67 -12.43 11.51
C TYR A 24 0.76 -13.56 11.96
N ARG A 25 -0.40 -13.24 12.56
CA ARG A 25 -1.37 -14.26 12.98
C ARG A 25 -1.84 -15.10 11.80
N ALA A 26 -2.23 -14.46 10.70
CA ALA A 26 -2.67 -15.18 9.50
C ALA A 26 -1.57 -16.06 8.89
N LEU A 27 -0.32 -15.57 8.86
CA LEU A 27 0.83 -16.34 8.38
C LEU A 27 1.11 -17.55 9.27
N ASN A 28 1.05 -17.38 10.60
CA ASN A 28 1.23 -18.46 11.55
C ASN A 28 0.14 -19.54 11.44
N GLU A 29 -1.12 -19.14 11.23
CA GLU A 29 -2.23 -20.07 10.97
C GLU A 29 -2.02 -20.88 9.67
N LEU A 30 -1.32 -20.32 8.70
CA LEU A 30 -0.94 -20.98 7.45
C LEU A 30 0.37 -21.78 7.55
N GLY A 31 1.06 -21.78 8.71
CA GLY A 31 2.35 -22.42 8.90
C GLY A 31 3.51 -21.74 8.17
N ILE A 32 3.40 -20.44 7.88
CA ILE A 32 4.40 -19.65 7.17
C ILE A 32 5.24 -18.86 8.16
N GLY A 33 6.58 -18.97 8.06
CA GLY A 33 7.51 -18.23 8.90
C GLY A 33 7.39 -16.71 8.69
N THR A 34 7.51 -15.96 9.79
CA THR A 34 7.27 -14.51 9.81
C THR A 34 8.53 -13.70 10.08
N VAL A 35 8.76 -12.67 9.28
CA VAL A 35 9.84 -11.68 9.46
C VAL A 35 9.21 -10.31 9.64
N GLY A 36 9.52 -9.67 10.76
CA GLY A 36 9.13 -8.30 11.05
C GLY A 36 10.26 -7.30 10.84
N ILE A 37 9.91 -6.06 10.60
CA ILE A 37 10.84 -4.92 10.57
C ILE A 37 10.35 -3.84 11.52
N PHE A 38 11.28 -3.08 12.09
CA PHE A 38 10.93 -2.01 13.03
C PHE A 38 11.93 -0.86 12.96
N SER A 39 11.44 0.38 13.13
CA SER A 39 12.29 1.55 13.30
C SER A 39 12.86 1.59 14.73
N LYS A 40 13.89 2.41 14.95
CA LYS A 40 14.48 2.63 16.27
C LYS A 40 13.44 2.97 17.35
N GLU A 41 12.43 3.77 16.99
CA GLU A 41 11.34 4.19 17.89
C GLU A 41 10.42 3.03 18.27
N ASP A 42 10.27 2.06 17.37
CA ASP A 42 9.42 0.88 17.58
C ASP A 42 10.16 -0.29 18.25
N LYS A 43 11.38 -0.10 18.72
CA LYS A 43 12.22 -1.14 19.35
C LYS A 43 11.52 -1.91 20.47
N TYR A 44 10.65 -1.26 21.22
CA TYR A 44 9.91 -1.86 22.35
C TYR A 44 8.43 -2.09 22.02
N SER A 45 8.01 -1.92 20.78
CA SER A 45 6.63 -2.13 20.36
C SER A 45 6.24 -3.60 20.38
N LEU A 46 4.98 -3.87 20.77
CA LEU A 46 4.45 -5.22 20.93
C LEU A 46 4.52 -6.06 19.65
N PHE A 47 4.26 -5.47 18.49
CA PHE A 47 4.23 -6.21 17.23
C PHE A 47 5.56 -6.89 16.93
N ARG A 48 6.68 -6.31 17.36
CA ARG A 48 8.01 -6.87 17.17
C ARG A 48 8.18 -8.24 17.86
N THR A 49 7.49 -8.48 18.96
CA THR A 49 7.56 -9.74 19.73
C THR A 49 6.57 -10.80 19.24
N LYS A 50 5.78 -10.51 18.19
CA LYS A 50 4.75 -11.39 17.65
C LYS A 50 5.15 -12.04 16.32
N THR A 51 6.40 -11.91 15.92
CA THR A 51 6.99 -12.49 14.72
C THR A 51 8.14 -13.43 15.10
N ASP A 52 8.48 -14.41 14.28
CA ASP A 52 9.56 -15.35 14.55
C ASP A 52 10.93 -14.66 14.52
N GLU A 53 11.11 -13.73 13.59
CA GLU A 53 12.32 -12.93 13.44
C GLU A 53 11.97 -11.45 13.30
N SER A 54 12.73 -10.53 13.89
CA SER A 54 12.54 -9.09 13.72
C SER A 54 13.87 -8.35 13.53
N TYR A 55 13.88 -7.39 12.58
CA TYR A 55 15.09 -6.66 12.19
C TYR A 55 14.88 -5.15 12.26
N GLU A 56 15.87 -4.46 12.81
CA GLU A 56 15.90 -3.00 12.86
C GLU A 56 16.18 -2.44 11.46
N LEU A 57 15.37 -1.48 11.06
CA LEU A 57 15.59 -0.66 9.87
C LEU A 57 16.76 0.30 10.10
N ASP A 58 17.17 1.04 9.08
CA ASP A 58 18.26 2.02 9.21
C ASP A 58 17.97 3.01 10.36
N PRO A 59 18.72 2.94 11.48
CA PRO A 59 18.46 3.75 12.66
C PRO A 59 18.83 5.24 12.46
N THR A 60 19.47 5.59 11.35
CA THR A 60 19.80 6.98 10.99
C THR A 60 18.63 7.71 10.34
N LYS A 61 17.62 6.97 9.87
CA LYS A 61 16.41 7.50 9.26
C LYS A 61 15.34 7.83 10.31
N GLY A 62 14.52 8.81 10.02
CA GLY A 62 13.35 9.13 10.85
C GLY A 62 12.33 7.98 10.86
N PRO A 63 11.38 7.99 11.81
CA PRO A 63 10.45 6.87 12.02
C PRO A 63 9.53 6.57 10.82
N ILE A 64 9.26 7.57 9.97
CA ILE A 64 8.48 7.39 8.74
C ILE A 64 9.41 6.95 7.61
N ASP A 65 10.54 7.63 7.43
CA ASP A 65 11.46 7.39 6.32
C ASP A 65 12.08 6.00 6.36
N ALA A 66 12.28 5.44 7.57
CA ALA A 66 12.76 4.08 7.76
C ALA A 66 11.81 3.06 7.11
N TYR A 67 10.50 3.19 7.32
CA TYR A 67 9.49 2.28 6.72
C TYR A 67 9.24 2.55 5.22
N LEU A 68 9.69 3.69 4.70
CA LEU A 68 9.64 4.04 3.27
C LEU A 68 10.96 3.69 2.54
N ASP A 69 11.95 3.17 3.25
CA ASP A 69 13.22 2.72 2.67
C ASP A 69 13.08 1.37 1.96
N ILE A 70 12.55 1.40 0.76
CA ILE A 70 12.29 0.20 -0.04
C ILE A 70 13.57 -0.62 -0.22
N GLN A 71 14.70 0.01 -0.50
CA GLN A 71 15.97 -0.68 -0.74
C GLN A 71 16.49 -1.38 0.51
N GLY A 72 16.44 -0.73 1.66
CA GLY A 72 16.82 -1.33 2.94
C GLY A 72 15.92 -2.51 3.31
N ILE A 73 14.61 -2.40 3.09
CA ILE A 73 13.65 -3.49 3.33
C ILE A 73 13.95 -4.69 2.42
N ILE A 74 14.23 -4.47 1.13
CA ILE A 74 14.56 -5.53 0.18
C ILE A 74 15.89 -6.19 0.54
N GLN A 75 16.88 -5.45 1.00
CA GLN A 75 18.15 -6.03 1.47
C GLN A 75 17.94 -6.96 2.68
N ILE A 76 17.11 -6.56 3.64
CA ILE A 76 16.74 -7.43 4.77
C ILE A 76 16.04 -8.69 4.23
N ALA A 77 15.04 -8.56 3.37
CA ALA A 77 14.32 -9.68 2.80
C ALA A 77 15.22 -10.69 2.09
N LYS A 78 16.14 -10.22 1.23
CA LYS A 78 17.12 -11.05 0.55
C LYS A 78 18.07 -11.76 1.52
N SER A 79 18.63 -11.04 2.49
CA SER A 79 19.58 -11.59 3.45
C SER A 79 18.98 -12.66 4.37
N LYS A 80 17.66 -12.65 4.53
CA LYS A 80 16.90 -13.57 5.40
C LYS A 80 16.15 -14.67 4.65
N GLY A 81 16.34 -14.76 3.34
CA GLY A 81 15.71 -15.78 2.51
C GLY A 81 14.19 -15.70 2.49
N VAL A 82 13.67 -14.49 2.39
CA VAL A 82 12.22 -14.23 2.35
C VAL A 82 11.68 -14.50 0.95
N ASP A 83 10.58 -15.24 0.86
CA ASP A 83 9.92 -15.59 -0.41
C ASP A 83 8.97 -14.50 -0.89
N ALA A 84 8.32 -13.80 0.06
CA ALA A 84 7.34 -12.78 -0.26
C ALA A 84 7.33 -11.64 0.77
N ILE A 85 6.88 -10.47 0.33
CA ILE A 85 6.67 -9.29 1.20
C ILE A 85 5.18 -8.93 1.22
N HIS A 86 4.64 -8.79 2.44
CA HIS A 86 3.30 -8.28 2.67
C HIS A 86 3.38 -6.84 3.19
N PRO A 87 2.99 -5.82 2.42
CA PRO A 87 3.17 -4.42 2.79
C PRO A 87 2.10 -3.88 3.75
N GLY A 88 0.96 -4.57 3.91
CA GLY A 88 -0.20 -3.98 4.57
C GLY A 88 -0.82 -2.87 3.70
N TYR A 89 -0.69 -1.61 4.11
CA TYR A 89 -1.15 -0.46 3.33
C TYR A 89 -0.04 0.22 2.49
N GLY A 90 1.21 -0.26 2.55
CA GLY A 90 2.33 0.28 1.78
C GLY A 90 2.48 -0.37 0.41
N PHE A 91 3.26 0.25 -0.49
CA PHE A 91 3.50 -0.22 -1.84
C PHE A 91 4.99 -0.46 -2.05
N LEU A 92 5.36 -1.70 -2.36
CA LEU A 92 6.73 -2.11 -2.63
C LEU A 92 6.85 -2.71 -4.04
N SER A 93 6.64 -1.88 -5.07
CA SER A 93 6.71 -2.32 -6.48
C SER A 93 8.10 -2.85 -6.90
N ALA A 94 9.15 -2.49 -6.16
CA ALA A 94 10.51 -2.95 -6.41
C ALA A 94 10.76 -4.42 -5.99
N CYS A 95 9.80 -5.09 -5.34
CA CYS A 95 9.95 -6.48 -4.93
C CYS A 95 10.12 -7.42 -6.13
N GLU A 96 9.41 -7.16 -7.23
CA GLU A 96 9.48 -7.98 -8.44
C GLU A 96 10.88 -7.96 -9.06
N GLU A 97 11.54 -6.80 -9.11
CA GLU A 97 12.92 -6.66 -9.60
C GLU A 97 13.92 -7.43 -8.73
N ALA A 98 13.57 -7.65 -7.46
CA ALA A 98 14.38 -8.39 -6.50
C ALA A 98 14.14 -9.91 -6.54
N GLY A 99 13.18 -10.41 -7.34
CA GLY A 99 12.78 -11.81 -7.37
C GLY A 99 11.98 -12.25 -6.14
N ILE A 100 11.44 -11.30 -5.37
CA ILE A 100 10.61 -11.52 -4.18
C ILE A 100 9.15 -11.26 -4.54
N ALA A 101 8.25 -12.17 -4.19
CA ALA A 101 6.83 -11.97 -4.47
C ALA A 101 6.27 -10.81 -3.63
N PHE A 102 5.53 -9.92 -4.27
CA PHE A 102 4.77 -8.86 -3.59
C PHE A 102 3.33 -9.35 -3.36
N ILE A 103 2.91 -9.37 -2.09
CA ILE A 103 1.52 -9.75 -1.76
C ILE A 103 0.62 -8.53 -1.86
N GLY A 104 0.13 -8.30 -3.07
CA GLY A 104 -0.68 -7.12 -3.41
C GLY A 104 -0.94 -7.03 -4.91
N PRO A 105 -1.55 -5.94 -5.39
CA PRO A 105 -1.78 -5.71 -6.81
C PRO A 105 -0.45 -5.47 -7.55
N THR A 106 -0.46 -5.68 -8.87
CA THR A 106 0.71 -5.41 -9.71
C THR A 106 1.00 -3.91 -9.78
N LYS A 107 2.22 -3.55 -10.21
CA LYS A 107 2.64 -2.15 -10.39
C LYS A 107 1.70 -1.39 -11.34
N GLU A 108 1.29 -2.02 -12.43
CA GLU A 108 0.37 -1.46 -13.41
C GLU A 108 -0.99 -1.17 -12.77
N THR A 109 -1.53 -2.13 -12.01
CA THR A 109 -2.80 -1.98 -11.29
C THR A 109 -2.71 -0.86 -10.25
N MET A 110 -1.61 -0.80 -9.49
CA MET A 110 -1.41 0.26 -8.49
C MET A 110 -1.35 1.65 -9.14
N ASN A 111 -0.63 1.79 -10.26
CA ASN A 111 -0.56 3.05 -10.99
C ASN A 111 -1.91 3.45 -11.57
N ALA A 112 -2.64 2.51 -12.16
CA ALA A 112 -3.94 2.75 -12.76
C ALA A 112 -5.01 3.15 -11.71
N MET A 113 -4.95 2.55 -10.51
CA MET A 113 -5.92 2.78 -9.43
C MET A 113 -5.47 3.85 -8.42
N GLY A 114 -4.22 4.28 -8.46
CA GLY A 114 -3.66 5.29 -7.54
C GLY A 114 -4.12 6.71 -7.86
N ASP A 115 -4.40 7.02 -9.11
CA ASP A 115 -4.98 8.29 -9.55
C ASP A 115 -6.51 8.23 -9.55
N LYS A 116 -7.17 9.23 -8.95
CA LYS A 116 -8.63 9.27 -8.83
C LYS A 116 -9.36 9.37 -10.16
N ILE A 117 -8.75 10.04 -11.13
CA ILE A 117 -9.33 10.23 -12.46
C ILE A 117 -9.26 8.92 -13.24
N SER A 118 -8.07 8.32 -13.31
CA SER A 118 -7.84 7.03 -13.97
C SER A 118 -8.69 5.91 -13.36
N SER A 119 -8.77 5.82 -12.04
CA SER A 119 -9.59 4.81 -11.36
C SER A 119 -11.08 4.99 -11.66
N LYS A 120 -11.58 6.24 -11.75
CA LYS A 120 -12.96 6.53 -12.13
C LYS A 120 -13.26 6.13 -13.58
N GLN A 121 -12.35 6.43 -14.52
CA GLN A 121 -12.48 6.02 -15.92
C GLN A 121 -12.51 4.50 -16.07
N ILE A 122 -11.66 3.77 -15.34
CA ILE A 122 -11.67 2.30 -15.31
C ILE A 122 -13.00 1.78 -14.77
N ALA A 123 -13.52 2.36 -13.68
CA ALA A 123 -14.81 1.97 -13.11
C ALA A 123 -15.95 2.15 -14.11
N ILE A 124 -15.97 3.29 -14.84
CA ILE A 124 -16.95 3.55 -15.91
C ILE A 124 -16.83 2.49 -17.02
N ALA A 125 -15.62 2.23 -17.49
CA ALA A 125 -15.36 1.24 -18.55
C ALA A 125 -15.79 -0.19 -18.16
N CYS A 126 -15.71 -0.52 -16.86
CA CYS A 126 -16.14 -1.80 -16.31
C CYS A 126 -17.64 -1.85 -15.94
N GLY A 127 -18.41 -0.79 -16.18
CA GLY A 127 -19.83 -0.73 -15.81
C GLY A 127 -20.10 -0.66 -14.30
N VAL A 128 -19.10 -0.29 -13.50
CA VAL A 128 -19.26 -0.13 -12.04
C VAL A 128 -20.00 1.17 -11.76
N PRO A 129 -21.06 1.15 -10.92
CA PRO A 129 -21.76 2.37 -10.51
C PRO A 129 -20.81 3.36 -9.82
N ILE A 130 -20.82 4.60 -10.26
CA ILE A 130 -19.99 5.67 -9.71
C ILE A 130 -20.87 6.82 -9.17
N ILE A 131 -20.34 7.57 -8.21
CA ILE A 131 -20.93 8.83 -7.78
C ILE A 131 -20.75 9.85 -8.91
N PRO A 132 -21.83 10.60 -9.30
CA PRO A 132 -21.73 11.66 -10.29
C PRO A 132 -20.63 12.67 -9.97
N GLY A 133 -19.97 13.18 -11.00
CA GLY A 133 -18.85 14.13 -10.89
C GLY A 133 -17.99 14.08 -12.14
N ILE A 134 -16.94 14.87 -12.18
CA ILE A 134 -16.02 14.97 -13.31
C ILE A 134 -15.07 13.77 -13.42
N ASP A 135 -14.56 13.55 -14.61
CA ASP A 135 -13.60 12.51 -15.01
C ASP A 135 -12.27 13.08 -15.52
N HIS A 136 -12.02 14.35 -15.29
CA HIS A 136 -10.82 15.08 -15.68
C HIS A 136 -10.38 16.07 -14.58
N ALA A 137 -9.16 16.60 -14.71
CA ALA A 137 -8.66 17.61 -13.77
C ALA A 137 -9.23 19.00 -14.11
N ILE A 138 -9.77 19.69 -13.11
CA ILE A 138 -10.28 21.05 -13.23
C ILE A 138 -9.11 22.03 -13.42
N LYS A 139 -9.27 22.98 -14.33
CA LYS A 139 -8.21 23.94 -14.70
C LYS A 139 -8.50 25.37 -14.26
N SER A 140 -9.74 25.71 -13.92
CA SER A 140 -10.13 27.07 -13.53
C SER A 140 -11.29 27.09 -12.52
N VAL A 141 -11.43 28.23 -11.84
CA VAL A 141 -12.57 28.45 -10.90
C VAL A 141 -13.91 28.50 -11.63
N ASP A 142 -13.94 29.09 -12.83
CA ASP A 142 -15.17 29.18 -13.63
C ASP A 142 -15.67 27.80 -14.03
N GLU A 143 -14.74 26.88 -14.35
CA GLU A 143 -15.07 25.48 -14.63
C GLU A 143 -15.66 24.77 -13.39
N VAL A 144 -15.10 25.04 -12.18
CA VAL A 144 -15.66 24.52 -10.92
C VAL A 144 -17.11 24.98 -10.73
N MET A 145 -17.35 26.28 -10.90
CA MET A 145 -18.70 26.85 -10.68
C MET A 145 -19.72 26.26 -11.66
N LYS A 146 -19.35 26.16 -12.94
CA LYS A 146 -20.21 25.56 -13.96
C LYS A 146 -20.56 24.10 -13.65
N ILE A 147 -19.57 23.30 -13.27
CA ILE A 147 -19.77 21.89 -12.93
C ILE A 147 -20.62 21.76 -11.65
N ALA A 148 -20.39 22.61 -10.65
CA ALA A 148 -21.16 22.61 -9.42
C ALA A 148 -22.65 22.93 -9.65
N ASP A 149 -22.95 23.83 -10.58
CA ASP A 149 -24.33 24.16 -10.98
C ASP A 149 -24.98 22.99 -11.74
N GLU A 150 -24.21 22.25 -12.56
CA GLU A 150 -24.72 21.08 -13.29
C GLU A 150 -24.96 19.86 -12.37
N VAL A 151 -24.06 19.61 -11.42
CA VAL A 151 -24.13 18.45 -10.51
C VAL A 151 -25.08 18.69 -9.32
N GLY A 152 -25.26 19.95 -8.93
CA GLY A 152 -26.03 20.38 -7.75
C GLY A 152 -25.20 20.42 -6.47
N TYR A 153 -25.57 21.33 -5.57
CA TYR A 153 -24.93 21.48 -4.27
C TYR A 153 -25.54 20.53 -3.20
N PRO A 154 -24.75 20.07 -2.22
CA PRO A 154 -23.35 20.41 -1.95
C PRO A 154 -22.37 19.63 -2.82
N VAL A 155 -21.23 20.23 -3.18
CA VAL A 155 -20.14 19.60 -3.93
C VAL A 155 -18.87 19.50 -3.08
N MET A 156 -18.03 18.52 -3.37
CA MET A 156 -16.75 18.32 -2.71
C MET A 156 -15.60 18.35 -3.72
N LEU A 157 -14.65 19.27 -3.51
CA LEU A 157 -13.42 19.33 -4.27
C LEU A 157 -12.37 18.39 -3.65
N LYS A 158 -11.71 17.60 -4.49
CA LYS A 158 -10.67 16.64 -4.06
C LYS A 158 -9.41 16.83 -4.90
N ALA A 159 -8.25 16.87 -4.26
CA ALA A 159 -6.98 16.79 -4.98
C ALA A 159 -6.85 15.45 -5.69
N SER A 160 -6.34 15.42 -6.93
CA SER A 160 -6.16 14.18 -7.74
C SER A 160 -5.28 13.17 -7.00
N ASN A 161 -4.16 13.62 -6.45
CA ASN A 161 -3.18 12.78 -5.74
C ASN A 161 -3.30 12.84 -4.20
N GLY A 162 -4.46 13.24 -3.66
CA GLY A 162 -4.71 13.28 -2.22
C GLY A 162 -5.29 11.96 -1.70
N GLY A 163 -4.93 11.58 -0.46
CA GLY A 163 -5.47 10.41 0.23
C GLY A 163 -5.83 10.71 1.69
N GLY A 164 -6.66 9.86 2.33
CA GLY A 164 -7.00 9.98 3.75
C GLY A 164 -7.65 11.31 4.15
N GLY A 165 -8.43 11.94 3.28
CA GLY A 165 -9.08 13.24 3.53
C GLY A 165 -8.18 14.46 3.29
N ARG A 166 -6.92 14.29 2.96
CA ARG A 166 -6.03 15.40 2.63
C ARG A 166 -6.37 15.99 1.27
N GLY A 167 -6.46 17.33 1.17
CA GLY A 167 -6.82 18.04 -0.06
C GLY A 167 -8.30 17.93 -0.45
N MET A 168 -9.20 17.72 0.51
CA MET A 168 -10.65 17.88 0.36
C MET A 168 -11.09 19.27 0.85
N ARG A 169 -12.00 19.88 0.09
CA ARG A 169 -12.65 21.15 0.43
C ARG A 169 -14.13 21.10 0.06
#